data_8ba07cadb634905b151b7c6550dc0774
#
_entry.id   8ba07cadb634905b151b7c6550dc0774
#
_cell.length_a   1.000
_cell.length_b   1.000
_cell.length_c   1.000
_cell.angle_alpha   90.00
_cell.angle_beta   90.00
_cell.angle_gamma   90.00
#
_symmetry.space_group_name_H-M   'P 1'
#
loop_
_entity.id
_entity.type
_entity.pdbx_description
1 polymer ?
#
loop_
_entity_poly.entity_id
_entity_poly.type
_entity_poly.pdbx_seq_one_letter_code
_entity_poly.pdbx_strand_id
1 'polypeptide(L)'
;MLFRSVRTAAPIVPRQNRSFPGAWLLSGKNGMTIELECEALLLFYETHHLPEYGACRITVDGEPLNPPVLHSNSIYGWGNARFVAAVPPGSRKLHTVTLEPTEGSFYVLGLGIC
;
A
#
# COMPACT_ATOMS: atom_id res chain seq x y z
N MET A 1 -10.19 17.63 12.73
CA MET A 1 -8.73 17.64 12.54
C MET A 1 -8.28 16.30 11.95
N LEU A 2 -7.47 16.33 10.91
CA LEU A 2 -6.92 15.12 10.30
C LEU A 2 -5.58 14.76 10.96
N PHE A 3 -5.55 13.63 11.64
CA PHE A 3 -4.32 13.11 12.23
C PHE A 3 -3.79 11.99 11.35
N ARG A 4 -2.49 12.03 11.02
CA ARG A 4 -1.84 11.03 10.20
C ARG A 4 -0.46 10.68 10.74
N SER A 5 -0.18 9.39 10.80
CA SER A 5 1.11 8.85 11.20
C SER A 5 1.44 7.67 10.29
N VAL A 6 2.67 7.63 9.78
CA VAL A 6 3.18 6.51 9.00
C VAL A 6 4.43 6.00 9.70
N ARG A 7 4.42 4.72 10.07
CA ARG A 7 5.55 4.06 10.72
C ARG A 7 6.06 2.95 9.81
N THR A 8 7.29 3.08 9.37
CA THR A 8 7.90 2.09 8.48
C THR A 8 9.41 2.18 8.51
N ALA A 9 10.08 1.03 8.35
CA ALA A 9 11.50 0.94 8.08
C ALA A 9 11.76 0.78 6.57
N ALA A 10 10.72 0.72 5.75
CA ALA A 10 10.84 0.57 4.31
C ALA A 10 11.50 1.80 3.69
N PRO A 11 12.53 1.64 2.84
CA PRO A 11 13.16 2.77 2.19
C PRO A 11 12.25 3.37 1.12
N ILE A 12 12.43 4.67 0.86
CA ILE A 12 11.81 5.35 -0.27
C ILE A 12 12.77 5.22 -1.44
N VAL A 13 12.29 4.69 -2.56
CA VAL A 13 13.09 4.45 -3.76
C VAL A 13 12.47 5.19 -4.94
N PRO A 14 13.29 5.65 -5.92
CA PRO A 14 12.76 6.34 -7.09
C PRO A 14 12.02 5.39 -8.02
N ARG A 15 10.96 5.89 -8.67
CA ARG A 15 10.18 5.15 -9.65
C ARG A 15 9.99 5.99 -10.90
N GLN A 16 9.84 5.33 -12.05
CA GLN A 16 9.59 5.99 -13.33
C GLN A 16 8.09 6.11 -13.59
N ASN A 17 7.42 6.83 -12.70
CA ASN A 17 5.99 7.08 -12.84
C ASN A 17 5.76 8.59 -12.65
N ARG A 18 5.01 9.21 -13.57
CA ARG A 18 4.78 10.66 -13.54
C ARG A 18 4.02 11.12 -12.30
N SER A 19 3.02 10.33 -11.90
CA SER A 19 2.19 10.66 -10.75
C SER A 19 2.82 10.26 -9.43
N PHE A 20 3.71 9.26 -9.46
CA PHE A 20 4.33 8.69 -8.26
C PHE A 20 5.83 8.50 -8.50
N PRO A 21 6.63 9.57 -8.38
CA PRO A 21 8.06 9.49 -8.68
C PRO A 21 8.87 8.71 -7.64
N GLY A 22 8.28 8.40 -6.49
CA GLY A 22 8.91 7.59 -5.44
C GLY A 22 7.95 6.59 -4.86
N ALA A 23 8.46 5.60 -4.15
CA ALA A 23 7.66 4.56 -3.50
C ALA A 23 8.33 4.06 -2.23
N TRP A 24 7.52 3.58 -1.27
CA TRP A 24 8.05 2.79 -0.15
C TRP A 24 8.24 1.35 -0.63
N LEU A 25 9.47 0.86 -0.51
CA LEU A 25 9.80 -0.53 -0.87
C LEU A 25 9.63 -1.43 0.35
N LEU A 26 8.55 -2.20 0.36
CA LEU A 26 8.25 -3.17 1.40
C LEU A 26 8.81 -4.53 0.99
N SER A 27 9.63 -5.12 1.85
CA SER A 27 10.18 -6.46 1.61
C SER A 27 10.66 -7.08 2.92
N GLY A 28 10.62 -8.40 3.01
CA GLY A 28 11.06 -9.12 4.19
C GLY A 28 10.28 -8.71 5.44
N LYS A 29 10.96 -8.10 6.40
CA LYS A 29 10.37 -7.62 7.66
C LYS A 29 9.98 -6.13 7.60
N ASN A 30 10.29 -5.46 6.50
CA ASN A 30 10.04 -4.03 6.37
C ASN A 30 8.63 -3.79 5.84
N GLY A 31 7.66 -3.85 6.73
CA GLY A 31 6.28 -3.49 6.47
C GLY A 31 5.99 -2.04 6.76
N MET A 32 4.71 -1.70 6.88
CA MET A 32 4.26 -0.33 7.03
C MET A 32 2.97 -0.30 7.85
N THR A 33 2.87 0.65 8.76
CA THR A 33 1.64 0.90 9.51
C THR A 33 1.25 2.36 9.33
N ILE A 34 -0.01 2.57 8.95
CA ILE A 34 -0.57 3.90 8.69
C ILE A 34 -1.73 4.11 9.64
N GLU A 35 -1.66 5.18 10.44
CA GLU A 35 -2.76 5.61 11.29
C GLU A 35 -3.24 6.97 10.81
N LEU A 36 -4.53 7.07 10.50
CA LEU A 36 -5.10 8.34 10.09
C LEU A 36 -6.60 8.39 10.33
N GLU A 37 -7.08 9.60 10.54
CA GLU A 37 -8.51 9.88 10.60
C GLU A 37 -8.98 10.23 9.19
N CYS A 38 -9.92 9.45 8.66
CA CYS A 38 -10.39 9.66 7.30
C CYS A 38 -11.80 9.11 7.09
N GLU A 39 -12.43 9.56 6.00
CA GLU A 39 -13.71 9.04 5.53
C GLU A 39 -13.48 7.92 4.51
N ALA A 40 -12.34 7.93 3.82
CA ALA A 40 -11.95 6.91 2.86
C ALA A 40 -10.45 6.93 2.66
N LEU A 41 -9.87 5.77 2.29
CA LEU A 41 -8.45 5.66 1.98
C LEU A 41 -8.26 4.76 0.77
N LEU A 42 -7.58 5.29 -0.25
CA LEU A 42 -7.10 4.52 -1.38
C LEU A 42 -5.61 4.28 -1.20
N LEU A 43 -5.20 3.05 -1.43
CA LEU A 43 -3.79 2.65 -1.43
C LEU A 43 -3.36 2.40 -2.87
N PHE A 44 -2.33 3.11 -3.32
CA PHE A 44 -1.76 2.95 -4.66
C PHE A 44 -0.48 2.12 -4.59
N TYR A 45 -0.39 1.10 -5.43
CA TYR A 45 0.79 0.23 -5.48
C TYR A 45 1.17 -0.06 -6.92
N GLU A 46 2.43 -0.44 -7.14
CA GLU A 46 2.96 -0.72 -8.47
C GLU A 46 2.84 -2.20 -8.81
N THR A 47 2.39 -2.51 -10.02
CA THR A 47 2.39 -3.88 -10.54
C THR A 47 3.40 -4.01 -11.67
N HIS A 48 4.10 -5.14 -11.71
CA HIS A 48 5.12 -5.42 -12.73
C HIS A 48 5.22 -6.91 -12.97
N HIS A 49 5.69 -7.30 -14.16
CA HIS A 49 5.90 -8.70 -14.50
C HIS A 49 7.26 -9.25 -14.05
N LEU A 50 8.15 -8.40 -13.53
CA LEU A 50 9.48 -8.82 -13.08
C LEU A 50 9.36 -9.76 -11.86
N PRO A 51 10.24 -10.78 -11.75
CA PRO A 51 10.13 -11.80 -10.71
C PRO A 51 10.36 -11.29 -9.28
N GLU A 52 10.98 -10.15 -9.13
CA GLU A 52 11.19 -9.53 -7.79
C GLU A 52 9.91 -9.00 -7.16
N TYR A 53 8.88 -8.72 -7.95
CA TYR A 53 7.58 -8.28 -7.43
C TYR A 53 6.85 -9.47 -6.80
N GLY A 54 6.15 -9.23 -5.71
CA GLY A 54 5.58 -10.30 -4.91
C GLY A 54 4.18 -10.00 -4.39
N ALA A 55 4.03 -9.97 -3.09
CA ALA A 55 2.72 -9.84 -2.46
C ALA A 55 2.81 -9.17 -1.09
N CYS A 56 1.70 -8.59 -0.66
CA CYS A 56 1.58 -7.90 0.61
C CYS A 56 0.22 -8.18 1.23
N ARG A 57 0.22 -8.50 2.52
CA ARG A 57 -1.02 -8.66 3.29
C ARG A 57 -1.45 -7.30 3.84
N ILE A 58 -2.72 -6.99 3.70
CA ILE A 58 -3.31 -5.75 4.19
C ILE A 58 -4.32 -6.07 5.29
N THR A 59 -4.16 -5.41 6.43
CA THR A 59 -5.07 -5.49 7.56
C THR A 59 -5.54 -4.08 7.90
N VAL A 60 -6.84 -3.92 8.09
CA VAL A 60 -7.46 -2.63 8.43
C VAL A 60 -8.23 -2.79 9.73
N ASP A 61 -7.83 -2.04 10.76
CA ASP A 61 -8.44 -2.08 12.08
C ASP A 61 -8.51 -3.49 12.68
N GLY A 62 -7.45 -4.28 12.43
CA GLY A 62 -7.34 -5.65 12.91
C GLY A 62 -8.04 -6.69 12.06
N GLU A 63 -8.75 -6.28 10.99
CA GLU A 63 -9.47 -7.19 10.11
C GLU A 63 -8.76 -7.29 8.75
N PRO A 64 -8.59 -8.50 8.20
CA PRO A 64 -7.98 -8.63 6.88
C PRO A 64 -8.85 -8.00 5.81
N LEU A 65 -8.21 -7.36 4.84
CA LEU A 65 -8.88 -6.83 3.66
C LEU A 65 -9.42 -8.01 2.83
N ASN A 66 -10.39 -7.78 1.97
CA ASN A 66 -10.91 -8.79 1.06
C ASN A 66 -10.66 -8.35 -0.40
N PRO A 67 -9.72 -8.99 -1.12
CA PRO A 67 -8.84 -10.08 -0.69
C PRO A 67 -7.78 -9.63 0.33
N PRO A 68 -7.33 -10.51 1.23
CA PRO A 68 -6.38 -10.11 2.28
C PRO A 68 -4.95 -9.89 1.78
N VAL A 69 -4.61 -10.46 0.63
CA VAL A 69 -3.28 -10.35 0.04
C VAL A 69 -3.38 -9.73 -1.34
N LEU A 70 -2.60 -8.67 -1.55
CA LEU A 70 -2.48 -8.02 -2.86
C LEU A 70 -1.22 -8.54 -3.55
N HIS A 71 -1.35 -8.95 -4.80
CA HIS A 71 -0.25 -9.41 -5.63
C HIS A 71 0.22 -8.30 -6.54
N SER A 72 1.50 -7.94 -6.43
CA SER A 72 2.11 -6.93 -7.29
C SER A 72 2.79 -7.55 -8.52
N ASN A 73 3.05 -8.86 -8.49
CA ASN A 73 3.55 -9.58 -9.65
C ASN A 73 2.39 -9.90 -10.57
N SER A 74 2.45 -9.41 -11.81
CA SER A 74 1.40 -9.62 -12.81
C SER A 74 2.02 -9.72 -14.19
N ILE A 75 1.61 -10.70 -14.97
CA ILE A 75 2.09 -10.87 -16.35
C ILE A 75 1.72 -9.68 -17.24
N TYR A 76 0.72 -8.90 -16.84
CA TYR A 76 0.29 -7.69 -17.54
C TYR A 76 0.82 -6.41 -16.90
N GLY A 77 1.72 -6.54 -15.91
CA GLY A 77 2.27 -5.39 -15.20
C GLY A 77 3.51 -4.83 -15.88
N TRP A 78 3.56 -3.51 -16.02
CA TRP A 78 4.67 -2.78 -16.67
C TRP A 78 5.10 -1.57 -15.85
N GLY A 79 4.97 -1.64 -14.53
CA GLY A 79 5.17 -0.49 -13.66
C GLY A 79 3.91 0.32 -13.49
N ASN A 80 2.76 -0.28 -13.70
CA ASN A 80 1.46 0.38 -13.62
C ASN A 80 1.09 0.66 -12.17
N ALA A 81 0.44 1.80 -11.94
CA ALA A 81 -0.18 2.09 -10.66
C ALA A 81 -1.54 1.40 -10.60
N ARG A 82 -1.78 0.66 -9.52
CA ARG A 82 -3.09 0.12 -9.19
C ARG A 82 -3.52 0.65 -7.84
N PHE A 83 -4.81 0.60 -7.56
CA PHE A 83 -5.30 1.04 -6.27
C PHE A 83 -6.29 0.05 -5.68
N VAL A 84 -6.41 0.10 -4.37
CA VAL A 84 -7.42 -0.63 -3.62
C VAL A 84 -8.01 0.32 -2.58
N ALA A 85 -9.31 0.20 -2.33
CA ALA A 85 -9.96 0.95 -1.26
C ALA A 85 -9.67 0.21 0.06
N ALA A 86 -8.64 0.66 0.77
CA ALA A 86 -8.31 0.09 2.08
C ALA A 86 -9.39 0.46 3.10
N VAL A 87 -9.90 1.69 3.01
CA VAL A 87 -11.06 2.12 3.80
C VAL A 87 -12.13 2.61 2.82
N PRO A 88 -13.25 1.89 2.68
CA PRO A 88 -14.33 2.33 1.81
C PRO A 88 -15.00 3.60 2.36
N PRO A 89 -15.67 4.39 1.51
CA PRO A 89 -16.32 5.63 1.95
C PRO A 89 -17.28 5.40 3.11
N GLY A 90 -17.19 6.24 4.12
CA GLY A 90 -18.02 6.15 5.32
C GLY A 90 -17.78 7.33 6.24
N SER A 91 -18.18 7.17 7.51
CA SER A 91 -17.97 8.20 8.52
C SER A 91 -16.50 8.41 8.82
N ARG A 92 -16.12 9.65 9.12
CA ARG A 92 -14.75 9.96 9.53
C ARG A 92 -14.42 9.26 10.84
N LYS A 93 -13.39 8.44 10.82
CA LYS A 93 -12.91 7.68 11.98
C LYS A 93 -11.39 7.54 11.89
N LEU A 94 -10.78 7.25 13.03
CA LEU A 94 -9.38 6.85 13.09
C LEU A 94 -9.27 5.40 12.63
N HIS A 95 -8.44 5.17 11.62
CA HIS A 95 -8.18 3.84 11.07
C HIS A 95 -6.70 3.49 11.17
N THR A 96 -6.41 2.22 11.39
CA THR A 96 -5.06 1.68 11.37
C THR A 96 -4.94 0.66 10.24
N VAL A 97 -4.06 0.94 9.29
CA VAL A 97 -3.82 0.06 8.15
C VAL A 97 -2.41 -0.50 8.28
N THR A 98 -2.31 -1.83 8.27
CA THR A 98 -1.04 -2.54 8.39
C THR A 98 -0.74 -3.28 7.10
N LEU A 99 0.44 -3.06 6.54
CA LEU A 99 0.91 -3.70 5.32
C LEU A 99 2.11 -4.57 5.67
N GLU A 100 2.00 -5.88 5.40
CA GLU A 100 3.05 -6.85 5.67
C GLU A 100 3.43 -7.56 4.37
N PRO A 101 4.67 -7.34 3.87
CA PRO A 101 5.11 -8.07 2.68
C PRO A 101 5.20 -9.57 3.00
N THR A 102 4.60 -10.40 2.15
CA THR A 102 4.57 -11.85 2.34
C THR A 102 5.54 -12.57 1.43
N GLU A 103 5.85 -11.98 0.26
CA GLU A 103 6.86 -12.51 -0.66
C GLU A 103 7.35 -11.40 -1.56
N GLY A 104 8.61 -11.48 -1.98
CA GLY A 104 9.22 -10.53 -2.89
C GLY A 104 9.18 -9.09 -2.41
N SER A 105 9.12 -8.17 -3.36
CA SER A 105 9.07 -6.73 -3.13
C SER A 105 7.68 -6.19 -3.46
N PHE A 106 7.22 -5.23 -2.65
CA PHE A 106 5.94 -4.57 -2.85
C PHE A 106 6.15 -3.07 -2.73
N TYR A 107 5.82 -2.33 -3.77
CA TYR A 107 6.06 -0.89 -3.84
C TYR A 107 4.75 -0.13 -3.60
N VAL A 108 4.71 0.61 -2.50
CA VAL A 108 3.57 1.50 -2.18
C VAL A 108 3.86 2.86 -2.80
N LEU A 109 3.08 3.23 -3.80
CA LEU A 109 3.28 4.45 -4.57
C LEU A 109 2.73 5.68 -3.86
N GLY A 110 1.60 5.54 -3.20
CA GLY A 110 0.98 6.68 -2.54
C GLY A 110 -0.34 6.34 -1.89
N LEU A 111 -0.95 7.35 -1.29
CA LEU A 111 -2.21 7.25 -0.57
C LEU A 111 -3.17 8.33 -1.07
N GLY A 112 -4.42 7.94 -1.31
CA GLY A 112 -5.51 8.88 -1.58
C GLY A 112 -6.40 8.98 -0.35
N ILE A 113 -6.44 10.15 0.27
CA ILE A 113 -7.12 10.36 1.55
C ILE A 113 -8.31 11.30 1.36
N CYS A 114 -9.45 10.89 1.87
CA CYS A 114 -10.64 11.75 1.90
C CYS A 114 -11.08 12.05 3.32
#